data_5b8f9dfa3fb82d323ef0c004c4149d00
#
_entry.id   5b8f9dfa3fb82d323ef0c004c4149d00
#
_cell.length_a   1.000
_cell.length_b   1.000
_cell.length_c   1.000
_cell.angle_alpha   90.00
_cell.angle_beta   90.00
_cell.angle_gamma   90.00
#
_symmetry.space_group_name_H-M   'P 1'
#
loop_
_entity.id
_entity.type
_entity.pdbx_description
1 polymer ?
#
loop_
_entity_poly.entity_id
_entity_poly.type
_entity_poly.pdbx_seq_one_letter_code
_entity_poly.pdbx_strand_id
1 'polypeptide(L)'
;IKKSVEKVGYKNIILDSVQSTIFLKLKGMKIGFGALGEGYATDKCRDMMLAKGIKAGIINGSGDMSTWGKQPNGKAWNIGITNPFHPEKLLAVVPLKQDAVTTSGSYEKFVVLDGKRYSHIINPATGYPATGLCSVTVLGPNAETANGLSASLKKKKKTAGLLLLKKYPDYSCIMITD
;
A
#
# COMPACT_ATOMS: atom_id res chain seq x y z
N ILE A 1 -12.40 2.27 -21.81
CA ILE A 1 -11.89 1.29 -20.85
C ILE A 1 -11.25 0.11 -21.58
N LYS A 2 -11.94 -0.62 -22.49
CA LYS A 2 -11.39 -1.82 -23.19
C LYS A 2 -10.02 -1.56 -23.81
N LYS A 3 -9.87 -0.55 -24.69
CA LYS A 3 -8.58 -0.17 -25.31
C LYS A 3 -7.46 0.17 -24.32
N SER A 4 -7.80 0.66 -23.13
CA SER A 4 -6.81 0.96 -22.09
C SER A 4 -6.35 -0.31 -21.37
N VAL A 5 -7.26 -1.25 -21.12
CA VAL A 5 -6.96 -2.54 -20.47
C VAL A 5 -6.01 -3.40 -21.30
N GLU A 6 -6.12 -3.36 -22.63
CA GLU A 6 -5.22 -4.09 -23.54
C GLU A 6 -3.75 -3.72 -23.35
N LYS A 7 -3.48 -2.51 -22.85
CA LYS A 7 -2.12 -2.02 -22.58
C LYS A 7 -1.67 -2.25 -21.14
N VAL A 8 -2.50 -2.85 -20.29
CA VAL A 8 -2.19 -3.14 -18.88
C VAL A 8 -1.63 -4.55 -18.76
N GLY A 9 -0.52 -4.70 -18.05
CA GLY A 9 0.02 -6.02 -17.74
C GLY A 9 1.52 -6.01 -17.48
N TYR A 10 1.94 -6.55 -16.34
CA TYR A 10 3.34 -6.62 -15.93
C TYR A 10 4.22 -7.45 -16.91
N LYS A 11 3.64 -8.43 -17.63
CA LYS A 11 4.35 -9.23 -18.65
C LYS A 11 4.83 -8.40 -19.84
N ASN A 12 4.30 -7.19 -20.01
CA ASN A 12 4.70 -6.23 -21.03
C ASN A 12 5.77 -5.25 -20.53
N ILE A 13 6.29 -5.45 -19.32
CA ILE A 13 7.38 -4.67 -18.73
C ILE A 13 8.61 -5.57 -18.69
N ILE A 14 9.70 -5.13 -19.31
CA ILE A 14 11.00 -5.77 -19.20
C ILE A 14 11.86 -4.89 -18.29
N LEU A 15 12.40 -5.52 -17.25
CA LEU A 15 13.34 -4.88 -16.32
C LEU A 15 14.74 -5.42 -16.61
N ASP A 16 15.69 -4.54 -16.83
CA ASP A 16 17.11 -4.87 -16.89
C ASP A 16 17.80 -4.25 -15.67
N SER A 17 18.11 -5.09 -14.69
CA SER A 17 18.77 -4.69 -13.46
C SER A 17 20.24 -4.33 -13.66
N VAL A 18 20.89 -4.86 -14.69
CA VAL A 18 22.29 -4.58 -15.02
C VAL A 18 22.41 -3.18 -15.62
N GLN A 19 21.56 -2.88 -16.60
CA GLN A 19 21.54 -1.59 -17.27
C GLN A 19 20.70 -0.54 -16.53
N SER A 20 20.00 -0.93 -15.44
CA SER A 20 19.03 -0.08 -14.72
C SER A 20 17.99 0.55 -15.65
N THR A 21 17.45 -0.24 -16.59
CA THR A 21 16.47 0.22 -17.57
C THR A 21 15.14 -0.50 -17.47
N ILE A 22 14.10 0.18 -17.95
CA ILE A 22 12.73 -0.36 -18.07
C ILE A 22 12.29 -0.20 -19.53
N PHE A 23 11.85 -1.29 -20.15
CA PHE A 23 11.27 -1.26 -21.48
C PHE A 23 9.79 -1.66 -21.45
N LEU A 24 8.94 -0.82 -22.00
CA LEU A 24 7.50 -1.04 -22.13
C LEU A 24 7.18 -1.52 -23.54
N LYS A 25 6.78 -2.79 -23.69
CA LYS A 25 6.60 -3.45 -25.00
C LYS A 25 5.53 -2.83 -25.88
N LEU A 26 4.48 -2.24 -25.28
CA LEU A 26 3.34 -1.73 -26.03
C LEU A 26 3.39 -0.22 -26.16
N LYS A 27 3.27 0.30 -27.38
CA LYS A 27 3.22 1.75 -27.65
C LYS A 27 2.07 2.39 -26.87
N GLY A 28 2.40 3.47 -26.14
CA GLY A 28 1.44 4.22 -25.32
C GLY A 28 1.12 3.55 -23.96
N MET A 29 1.86 2.50 -23.58
CA MET A 29 1.88 2.00 -22.21
C MET A 29 2.51 3.04 -21.29
N LYS A 30 2.00 3.14 -20.05
CA LYS A 30 2.52 4.03 -19.01
C LYS A 30 2.70 3.24 -17.73
N ILE A 31 3.69 3.61 -16.93
CA ILE A 31 3.92 3.09 -15.59
C ILE A 31 3.73 4.21 -14.56
N GLY A 32 3.16 3.87 -13.42
CA GLY A 32 3.02 4.77 -12.28
C GLY A 32 3.47 4.07 -10.99
N PHE A 33 4.04 4.82 -10.08
CA PHE A 33 4.62 4.30 -8.84
C PHE A 33 3.74 4.53 -7.60
N GLY A 34 2.49 4.97 -7.77
CA GLY A 34 1.58 5.32 -6.66
C GLY A 34 1.27 4.18 -5.67
N ALA A 35 1.54 2.92 -6.04
CA ALA A 35 1.37 1.77 -5.16
C ALA A 35 2.68 1.29 -4.49
N LEU A 36 3.77 2.04 -4.62
CA LEU A 36 5.08 1.72 -4.05
C LEU A 36 5.83 2.97 -3.61
N GLY A 37 5.63 4.10 -4.29
CA GLY A 37 6.45 5.29 -4.16
C GLY A 37 6.35 5.97 -2.79
N GLU A 38 5.16 6.00 -2.20
CA GLU A 38 4.94 6.58 -0.87
C GLU A 38 5.65 5.73 0.19
N GLY A 39 5.48 4.39 0.14
CA GLY A 39 6.18 3.46 1.01
C GLY A 39 7.69 3.49 0.84
N TYR A 40 8.18 3.50 -0.40
CA TYR A 40 9.61 3.65 -0.69
C TYR A 40 10.20 4.94 -0.10
N ALA A 41 9.50 6.07 -0.28
CA ALA A 41 9.97 7.35 0.24
C ALA A 41 10.04 7.37 1.76
N THR A 42 9.03 6.80 2.45
CA THR A 42 9.03 6.68 3.92
C THR A 42 10.17 5.82 4.44
N ASP A 43 10.44 4.68 3.80
CA ASP A 43 11.57 3.82 4.17
C ASP A 43 12.91 4.52 3.96
N LYS A 44 13.10 5.21 2.82
CA LYS A 44 14.33 5.98 2.55
C LYS A 44 14.52 7.13 3.53
N CYS A 45 13.46 7.85 3.88
CA CYS A 45 13.53 8.90 4.90
C CYS A 45 13.91 8.32 6.27
N ARG A 46 13.32 7.19 6.67
CA ARG A 46 13.71 6.48 7.89
C ARG A 46 15.19 6.13 7.89
N ASP A 47 15.68 5.50 6.81
CA ASP A 47 17.06 5.08 6.68
C ASP A 47 18.03 6.28 6.75
N MET A 48 17.68 7.41 6.14
CA MET A 48 18.45 8.66 6.23
C MET A 48 18.48 9.21 7.66
N MET A 49 17.37 9.15 8.41
CA MET A 49 17.33 9.59 9.80
C MET A 49 18.18 8.69 10.70
N LEU A 50 18.11 7.37 10.49
CA LEU A 50 18.97 6.40 11.19
C LEU A 50 20.46 6.67 10.91
N ALA A 51 20.84 6.90 9.66
CA ALA A 51 22.21 7.24 9.27
C ALA A 51 22.71 8.55 9.90
N LYS A 52 21.81 9.47 10.21
CA LYS A 52 22.12 10.71 10.96
C LYS A 52 22.13 10.52 12.48
N GLY A 53 21.99 9.31 12.98
CA GLY A 53 22.02 8.99 14.40
C GLY A 53 20.70 9.27 15.15
N ILE A 54 19.61 9.55 14.46
CA ILE A 54 18.28 9.72 15.08
C ILE A 54 17.78 8.34 15.54
N LYS A 55 17.67 8.16 16.85
CA LYS A 55 17.43 6.84 17.47
C LYS A 55 15.98 6.38 17.44
N ALA A 56 15.02 7.27 17.24
CA ALA A 56 13.59 6.93 17.25
C ALA A 56 12.78 7.95 16.46
N GLY A 57 11.71 7.49 15.80
CA GLY A 57 10.81 8.37 15.06
C GLY A 57 9.72 7.64 14.29
N ILE A 58 8.88 8.42 13.64
CA ILE A 58 7.86 8.00 12.67
C ILE A 58 8.02 8.88 11.43
N ILE A 59 8.07 8.29 10.26
CA ILE A 59 7.85 8.96 8.98
C ILE A 59 6.47 8.59 8.48
N ASN A 60 5.67 9.58 8.13
CA ASN A 60 4.34 9.40 7.54
C ASN A 60 4.31 10.04 6.15
N GLY A 61 4.23 9.22 5.12
CA GLY A 61 4.07 9.62 3.72
C GLY A 61 2.65 9.36 3.25
N SER A 62 1.74 10.31 3.48
CA SER A 62 0.34 10.21 3.02
C SER A 62 -0.43 8.98 3.54
N GLY A 63 -0.12 8.52 4.76
CA GLY A 63 -0.75 7.34 5.36
C GLY A 63 0.12 6.09 5.36
N ASP A 64 1.14 6.02 4.50
CA ASP A 64 2.18 5.00 4.58
C ASP A 64 3.21 5.41 5.63
N MET A 65 3.42 4.58 6.63
CA MET A 65 4.24 4.94 7.79
C MET A 65 5.37 3.93 8.00
N SER A 66 6.55 4.46 8.33
CA SER A 66 7.68 3.67 8.85
C SER A 66 8.05 4.18 10.24
N THR A 67 8.26 3.26 11.18
CA THR A 67 8.63 3.58 12.57
C THR A 67 9.97 2.95 12.92
N TRP A 68 10.68 3.56 13.88
CA TRP A 68 11.88 2.97 14.49
C TRP A 68 12.07 3.46 15.91
N GLY A 69 12.80 2.68 16.71
CA GLY A 69 13.02 2.96 18.11
C GLY A 69 11.75 2.95 18.95
N LYS A 70 11.74 3.71 20.04
CA LYS A 70 10.64 3.80 21.00
C LYS A 70 10.27 5.25 21.26
N GLN A 71 9.06 5.46 21.76
CA GLN A 71 8.63 6.75 22.30
C GLN A 71 9.55 7.16 23.48
N PRO A 72 9.58 8.46 23.85
CA PRO A 72 10.37 8.95 24.98
C PRO A 72 10.05 8.26 26.33
N ASN A 73 8.82 7.76 26.48
CA ASN A 73 8.38 6.99 27.65
C ASN A 73 8.76 5.50 27.61
N GLY A 74 9.58 5.06 26.64
CA GLY A 74 10.03 3.67 26.45
C GLY A 74 9.01 2.74 25.80
N LYS A 75 7.80 3.20 25.49
CA LYS A 75 6.74 2.37 24.86
C LYS A 75 6.92 2.29 23.35
N ALA A 76 6.28 1.29 22.72
CA ALA A 76 6.16 1.18 21.28
C ALA A 76 5.35 2.35 20.70
N TRP A 77 5.55 2.65 19.42
CA TRP A 77 4.72 3.58 18.69
C TRP A 77 3.31 3.02 18.51
N ASN A 78 2.28 3.79 18.81
CA ASN A 78 0.90 3.39 18.63
C ASN A 78 0.32 4.06 17.39
N ILE A 79 -0.05 3.26 16.40
CA ILE A 79 -0.63 3.74 15.16
C ILE A 79 -2.12 3.41 15.12
N GLY A 80 -2.94 4.43 14.91
CA GLY A 80 -4.38 4.28 14.75
C GLY A 80 -4.74 3.80 13.35
N ILE A 81 -5.56 2.76 13.27
CA ILE A 81 -6.18 2.31 12.02
C ILE A 81 -7.56 2.95 11.93
N THR A 82 -7.78 3.76 10.92
CA THR A 82 -9.05 4.47 10.72
C THR A 82 -10.18 3.50 10.37
N ASN A 83 -11.36 3.74 10.95
CA ASN A 83 -12.58 3.03 10.56
C ASN A 83 -13.06 3.57 9.20
N PRO A 84 -13.13 2.75 8.12
CA PRO A 84 -13.51 3.23 6.80
C PRO A 84 -14.98 3.67 6.68
N PHE A 85 -15.83 3.24 7.61
CA PHE A 85 -17.26 3.61 7.66
C PHE A 85 -17.51 4.82 8.57
N HIS A 86 -16.59 5.08 9.50
CA HIS A 86 -16.63 6.14 10.47
C HIS A 86 -15.24 6.79 10.59
N PRO A 87 -14.83 7.66 9.63
CA PRO A 87 -13.47 8.22 9.58
C PRO A 87 -13.05 9.01 10.82
N GLU A 88 -14.02 9.47 11.60
CA GLU A 88 -13.83 10.15 12.89
C GLU A 88 -13.44 9.18 14.03
N LYS A 89 -13.49 7.86 13.80
CA LYS A 89 -13.19 6.82 14.78
C LYS A 89 -12.04 5.93 14.35
N LEU A 90 -11.32 5.42 15.33
CA LEU A 90 -10.34 4.36 15.08
C LEU A 90 -11.04 3.00 15.13
N LEU A 91 -10.66 2.12 14.20
CA LEU A 91 -11.03 0.71 14.23
C LEU A 91 -10.17 -0.06 15.23
N ALA A 92 -8.87 0.25 15.25
CA ALA A 92 -7.89 -0.39 16.10
C ALA A 92 -6.70 0.54 16.35
N VAL A 93 -5.92 0.24 17.38
CA VAL A 93 -4.61 0.83 17.63
C VAL A 93 -3.59 -0.29 17.66
N VAL A 94 -2.55 -0.19 16.82
CA VAL A 94 -1.53 -1.21 16.67
C VAL A 94 -0.20 -0.69 17.21
N PRO A 95 0.43 -1.39 18.18
CA PRO A 95 1.76 -1.04 18.64
C PRO A 95 2.82 -1.50 17.64
N LEU A 96 3.64 -0.57 17.16
CA LEU A 96 4.76 -0.84 16.25
C LEU A 96 6.09 -0.60 16.97
N LYS A 97 7.08 -1.47 16.73
CA LYS A 97 8.43 -1.35 17.33
C LYS A 97 9.45 -0.85 16.31
N GLN A 98 9.61 -1.55 15.21
CA GLN A 98 10.47 -1.21 14.06
C GLN A 98 9.79 -1.71 12.79
N ASP A 99 8.57 -1.27 12.59
CA ASP A 99 7.69 -1.79 11.55
C ASP A 99 7.13 -0.64 10.72
N ALA A 100 6.62 -1.01 9.58
CA ALA A 100 5.84 -0.15 8.72
C ALA A 100 4.36 -0.56 8.73
N VAL A 101 3.50 0.38 8.44
CA VAL A 101 2.07 0.16 8.22
C VAL A 101 1.61 0.99 7.04
N THR A 102 0.85 0.36 6.15
CA THR A 102 0.26 1.02 4.99
C THR A 102 -1.18 0.58 4.83
N THR A 103 -2.04 1.47 4.36
CA THR A 103 -3.46 1.17 4.12
C THR A 103 -3.86 1.54 2.71
N SER A 104 -4.51 0.62 2.02
CA SER A 104 -5.18 0.86 0.74
C SER A 104 -6.69 0.85 0.93
N GLY A 105 -7.33 2.02 0.85
CA GLY A 105 -8.76 2.19 1.10
C GLY A 105 -9.54 2.71 -0.12
N SER A 106 -10.78 2.22 -0.32
CA SER A 106 -11.70 2.72 -1.35
C SER A 106 -12.29 4.09 -1.01
N TYR A 107 -12.20 4.48 0.25
CA TYR A 107 -12.77 5.71 0.80
C TYR A 107 -11.82 6.91 0.71
N GLU A 108 -10.53 6.70 0.48
CA GLU A 108 -9.52 7.76 0.47
C GLU A 108 -9.60 8.62 -0.79
N LYS A 109 -9.63 7.97 -1.95
CA LYS A 109 -9.71 8.66 -3.26
C LYS A 109 -10.76 7.97 -4.13
N PHE A 110 -11.83 8.69 -4.48
CA PHE A 110 -12.92 8.20 -5.30
C PHE A 110 -13.56 9.32 -6.12
N VAL A 111 -14.27 8.93 -7.15
CA VAL A 111 -15.20 9.82 -7.87
C VAL A 111 -16.63 9.33 -7.68
N VAL A 112 -17.58 10.24 -7.70
CA VAL A 112 -19.02 9.89 -7.66
C VAL A 112 -19.62 10.15 -9.03
N LEU A 113 -20.19 9.12 -9.65
CA LEU A 113 -20.91 9.19 -10.92
C LEU A 113 -22.27 8.55 -10.71
N ASP A 114 -23.34 9.26 -11.03
CA ASP A 114 -24.72 8.82 -10.87
C ASP A 114 -25.02 8.26 -9.46
N GLY A 115 -24.53 8.95 -8.42
CA GLY A 115 -24.71 8.56 -7.02
C GLY A 115 -23.84 7.37 -6.57
N LYS A 116 -23.08 6.75 -7.46
CA LYS A 116 -22.21 5.59 -7.14
C LYS A 116 -20.76 6.01 -7.01
N ARG A 117 -20.10 5.52 -5.94
CA ARG A 117 -18.68 5.74 -5.70
C ARG A 117 -17.82 4.79 -6.51
N TYR A 118 -16.77 5.32 -7.13
CA TYR A 118 -15.78 4.58 -7.89
C TYR A 118 -14.38 4.88 -7.32
N SER A 119 -13.79 3.90 -6.69
CA SER A 119 -12.44 4.02 -6.12
C SER A 119 -11.38 4.17 -7.19
N HIS A 120 -10.27 4.84 -6.85
CA HIS A 120 -9.08 4.96 -7.69
C HIS A 120 -8.31 3.62 -7.86
N ILE A 121 -8.60 2.61 -7.03
CA ILE A 121 -7.94 1.29 -7.10
C ILE A 121 -8.63 0.45 -8.15
N ILE A 122 -7.99 0.30 -9.32
CA ILE A 122 -8.56 -0.36 -10.49
C ILE A 122 -8.12 -1.82 -10.56
N ASN A 123 -9.07 -2.70 -10.86
CA ASN A 123 -8.78 -4.08 -11.21
C ASN A 123 -8.19 -4.14 -12.63
N PRO A 124 -6.93 -4.57 -12.81
CA PRO A 124 -6.26 -4.55 -14.12
C PRO A 124 -6.88 -5.49 -15.14
N ALA A 125 -7.63 -6.51 -14.72
CA ALA A 125 -8.28 -7.44 -15.64
C ALA A 125 -9.58 -6.87 -16.23
N THR A 126 -10.26 -5.99 -15.50
CA THR A 126 -11.58 -5.46 -15.93
C THR A 126 -11.52 -4.00 -16.33
N GLY A 127 -10.55 -3.24 -15.81
CA GLY A 127 -10.46 -1.77 -15.95
C GLY A 127 -11.48 -1.02 -15.09
N TYR A 128 -12.21 -1.70 -14.22
CA TYR A 128 -13.14 -1.10 -13.26
C TYR A 128 -12.57 -1.11 -11.85
N PRO A 129 -13.09 -0.26 -10.95
CA PRO A 129 -12.70 -0.27 -9.55
C PRO A 129 -12.81 -1.65 -8.90
N ALA A 130 -11.85 -1.98 -8.05
CA ALA A 130 -11.89 -3.20 -7.26
C ALA A 130 -13.00 -3.11 -6.20
N THR A 131 -13.71 -4.22 -5.98
CA THR A 131 -14.83 -4.35 -5.02
C THR A 131 -14.58 -5.52 -4.07
N GLY A 132 -15.37 -5.61 -3.00
CA GLY A 132 -15.37 -6.71 -2.03
C GLY A 132 -14.47 -6.49 -0.80
N LEU A 133 -13.53 -5.55 -0.86
CA LEU A 133 -12.77 -5.10 0.30
C LEU A 133 -12.83 -3.56 0.36
N CYS A 134 -13.30 -3.02 1.46
CA CYS A 134 -13.32 -1.58 1.72
C CYS A 134 -11.92 -1.04 1.96
N SER A 135 -11.15 -1.71 2.83
CA SER A 135 -9.74 -1.38 3.06
C SER A 135 -8.89 -2.60 3.37
N VAL A 136 -7.60 -2.45 3.14
CA VAL A 136 -6.56 -3.42 3.53
C VAL A 136 -5.41 -2.66 4.14
N THR A 137 -5.16 -2.90 5.42
CA THR A 137 -3.98 -2.42 6.14
C THR A 137 -2.97 -3.56 6.21
N VAL A 138 -1.73 -3.31 5.84
CA VAL A 138 -0.61 -4.27 5.92
C VAL A 138 0.43 -3.72 6.87
N LEU A 139 0.93 -4.62 7.74
CA LEU A 139 2.00 -4.35 8.69
C LEU A 139 3.18 -5.26 8.37
N GLY A 140 4.40 -4.76 8.51
CA GLY A 140 5.61 -5.54 8.27
C GLY A 140 6.88 -4.70 8.31
N PRO A 141 8.05 -5.28 7.94
CA PRO A 141 9.35 -4.66 8.15
C PRO A 141 9.60 -3.37 7.38
N ASN A 142 8.99 -3.20 6.21
CA ASN A 142 9.16 -1.98 5.41
C ASN A 142 7.86 -1.55 4.71
N ALA A 143 7.75 -0.24 4.50
CA ALA A 143 6.55 0.37 3.93
C ALA A 143 6.42 0.14 2.43
N GLU A 144 7.52 0.05 1.68
CA GLU A 144 7.47 -0.20 0.23
C GLU A 144 6.77 -1.52 -0.08
N THR A 145 7.21 -2.61 0.56
CA THR A 145 6.58 -3.93 0.37
C THR A 145 5.15 -3.97 0.94
N ALA A 146 4.93 -3.35 2.11
CA ALA A 146 3.59 -3.27 2.71
C ALA A 146 2.60 -2.52 1.79
N ASN A 147 3.03 -1.42 1.14
CA ASN A 147 2.23 -0.65 0.18
C ASN A 147 1.89 -1.51 -1.05
N GLY A 148 2.89 -2.16 -1.65
CA GLY A 148 2.67 -3.09 -2.77
C GLY A 148 1.73 -4.24 -2.43
N LEU A 149 1.84 -4.80 -1.21
CA LEU A 149 0.95 -5.85 -0.72
C LEU A 149 -0.46 -5.33 -0.48
N SER A 150 -0.65 -4.21 0.22
CA SER A 150 -1.97 -3.64 0.51
C SER A 150 -2.76 -3.36 -0.77
N ALA A 151 -2.14 -2.73 -1.76
CA ALA A 151 -2.72 -2.46 -3.07
C ALA A 151 -3.02 -3.75 -3.86
N SER A 152 -2.17 -4.77 -3.75
CA SER A 152 -2.36 -6.07 -4.41
C SER A 152 -3.48 -6.89 -3.77
N LEU A 153 -3.52 -6.95 -2.44
CA LEU A 153 -4.54 -7.64 -1.67
C LEU A 153 -5.92 -7.02 -1.89
N LYS A 154 -6.01 -5.69 -1.92
CA LYS A 154 -7.24 -4.93 -2.16
C LYS A 154 -7.92 -5.29 -3.49
N LYS A 155 -7.14 -5.65 -4.51
CA LYS A 155 -7.63 -6.05 -5.84
C LYS A 155 -8.05 -7.52 -5.95
N LYS A 156 -7.73 -8.34 -4.94
CA LYS A 156 -7.97 -9.79 -4.97
C LYS A 156 -9.20 -10.17 -4.14
N LYS A 157 -9.80 -11.32 -4.45
CA LYS A 157 -10.73 -11.96 -3.53
C LYS A 157 -9.98 -12.38 -2.26
N LYS A 158 -10.64 -12.35 -1.11
CA LYS A 158 -10.07 -12.64 0.23
C LYS A 158 -9.14 -13.87 0.23
N THR A 159 -9.62 -15.01 -0.28
CA THR A 159 -8.84 -16.26 -0.31
C THR A 159 -7.55 -16.14 -1.13
N ALA A 160 -7.62 -15.55 -2.34
CA ALA A 160 -6.44 -15.35 -3.18
C ALA A 160 -5.48 -14.31 -2.57
N GLY A 161 -5.99 -13.35 -1.82
CA GLY A 161 -5.20 -12.40 -1.04
C GLY A 161 -4.42 -13.10 0.06
N LEU A 162 -5.07 -13.92 0.86
CA LEU A 162 -4.42 -14.68 1.94
C LEU A 162 -3.35 -15.64 1.40
N LEU A 163 -3.56 -16.27 0.24
CA LEU A 163 -2.53 -17.09 -0.41
C LEU A 163 -1.32 -16.26 -0.85
N LEU A 164 -1.52 -15.03 -1.31
CA LEU A 164 -0.41 -14.13 -1.61
C LEU A 164 0.36 -13.77 -0.34
N LEU A 165 -0.33 -13.41 0.75
CA LEU A 165 0.29 -13.01 2.00
C LEU A 165 1.15 -14.13 2.63
N LYS A 166 0.78 -15.40 2.46
CA LYS A 166 1.59 -16.54 2.91
C LYS A 166 3.01 -16.58 2.34
N LYS A 167 3.26 -15.90 1.21
CA LYS A 167 4.61 -15.76 0.63
C LYS A 167 5.46 -14.69 1.32
N TYR A 168 4.87 -13.95 2.25
CA TYR A 168 5.48 -12.86 2.98
C TYR A 168 5.24 -13.07 4.48
N PRO A 169 5.93 -14.05 5.11
CA PRO A 169 5.65 -14.48 6.49
C PRO A 169 5.85 -13.37 7.53
N ASP A 170 6.70 -12.38 7.23
CA ASP A 170 6.97 -11.23 8.11
C ASP A 170 5.90 -10.13 8.02
N TYR A 171 4.88 -10.32 7.16
CA TYR A 171 3.79 -9.37 6.97
C TYR A 171 2.47 -9.94 7.48
N SER A 172 1.70 -9.06 8.10
CA SER A 172 0.32 -9.33 8.52
C SER A 172 -0.64 -8.31 7.90
N CYS A 173 -1.93 -8.62 7.88
CA CYS A 173 -2.91 -7.67 7.36
C CYS A 173 -4.22 -7.66 8.14
N ILE A 174 -4.89 -6.51 8.09
CA ILE A 174 -6.27 -6.30 8.49
C ILE A 174 -7.06 -6.03 7.21
N MET A 175 -8.07 -6.85 6.94
CA MET A 175 -8.97 -6.70 5.78
C MET A 175 -10.36 -6.35 6.25
N ILE A 176 -10.92 -5.26 5.70
CA ILE A 176 -12.28 -4.83 5.96
C ILE A 176 -13.07 -5.00 4.67
N THR A 177 -14.16 -5.76 4.74
CA THR A 177 -15.08 -5.98 3.60
C THR A 177 -16.03 -4.80 3.43
N ASP A 178 -16.59 -4.68 2.22
CA ASP A 178 -17.66 -3.75 1.90
C ASP A 178 -18.94 -4.13 2.64
#